data_0e58491adb97d5f1883aad60c24e7cb7
#
_entry.id   0e58491adb97d5f1883aad60c24e7cb7
#
_cell.length_a   1.000
_cell.length_b   1.000
_cell.length_c   1.000
_cell.angle_alpha   90.00
_cell.angle_beta   90.00
_cell.angle_gamma   90.00
#
_symmetry.space_group_name_H-M   'P 1'
#
loop_
_entity.id
_entity.type
_entity.pdbx_description
1 polymer ?
#
loop_
_entity_poly.entity_id
_entity_poly.type
_entity_poly.pdbx_seq_one_letter_code
_entity_poly.pdbx_strand_id
1 'polypeptide(L)'
;NAGGQQLKVKPQHFFSYYAQLHYNTYNKGYFPSKGTDLQGNYSLYTDNLTQYKGHAPFSALTASWASVFSVTDRFALIPSLYGRILIGKDIPYPYLNAIGGDNFGHYLPQQLPFAGITNLEIVDNSVIIAGLKVRQRIGGKNYVTLTGNVALREDNFFDILSGKPVWGGSLGYGYDSLFGPLEASFGYSSRAHDVGFYVNLGYVF
;
A
#
# COMPACT_ATOMS: atom_id res chain seq x y z
N ASN A 1 37.78 7.25 -2.48
CA ASN A 1 37.10 8.16 -3.44
C ASN A 1 35.83 7.48 -3.95
N ALA A 2 34.72 7.66 -3.24
CA ALA A 2 33.41 7.27 -3.70
C ALA A 2 32.90 8.35 -4.64
N GLY A 3 32.99 8.11 -5.94
CA GLY A 3 32.45 8.97 -6.97
C GLY A 3 30.92 8.97 -6.89
N GLY A 4 30.33 9.95 -6.22
CA GLY A 4 28.91 10.20 -6.25
C GLY A 4 28.48 10.54 -7.67
N GLN A 5 27.84 9.59 -8.36
CA GLN A 5 27.09 9.88 -9.57
C GLN A 5 25.93 10.81 -9.18
N GLN A 6 26.08 12.09 -9.45
CA GLN A 6 24.96 13.01 -9.43
C GLN A 6 24.00 12.61 -10.55
N LEU A 7 22.88 12.01 -10.20
CA LEU A 7 21.75 11.84 -11.10
C LEU A 7 21.30 13.25 -11.54
N LYS A 8 21.71 13.67 -12.73
CA LYS A 8 21.17 14.88 -13.38
C LYS A 8 19.73 14.59 -13.78
N VAL A 9 18.81 14.76 -12.85
CA VAL A 9 17.38 14.71 -13.14
C VAL A 9 17.04 15.98 -13.92
N LYS A 10 16.75 15.82 -15.20
CA LYS A 10 16.20 16.94 -15.99
C LYS A 10 14.79 17.22 -15.45
N PRO A 11 14.41 18.48 -15.19
CA PRO A 11 13.07 18.82 -14.80
C PRO A 11 12.11 18.40 -15.93
N GLN A 12 11.14 17.56 -15.58
CA GLN A 12 10.09 17.08 -16.49
C GLN A 12 8.76 17.55 -15.93
N HIS A 13 7.90 18.06 -16.80
CA HIS A 13 6.54 18.45 -16.47
C HIS A 13 5.59 17.40 -17.01
N PHE A 14 4.73 16.87 -16.14
CA PHE A 14 3.67 15.95 -16.51
C PHE A 14 2.32 16.57 -16.19
N PHE A 15 1.39 16.39 -17.11
CA PHE A 15 -0.02 16.59 -16.86
C PHE A 15 -0.64 15.25 -16.51
N SER A 16 -1.49 15.21 -15.51
CA SER A 16 -2.20 13.99 -15.14
C SER A 16 -3.71 14.21 -15.24
N TYR A 17 -4.37 13.25 -15.89
CA TYR A 17 -5.81 13.11 -15.88
C TYR A 17 -6.13 11.91 -15.01
N TYR A 18 -7.03 12.05 -14.05
CA TYR A 18 -7.36 10.96 -13.16
C TYR A 18 -8.87 10.82 -12.96
N ALA A 19 -9.29 9.59 -12.72
CA ALA A 19 -10.62 9.24 -12.24
C ALA A 19 -10.46 8.43 -10.95
N GLN A 20 -11.20 8.78 -9.93
CA GLN A 20 -11.15 8.12 -8.63
C GLN A 20 -12.54 7.68 -8.18
N LEU A 21 -12.62 6.46 -7.66
CA LEU A 21 -13.78 5.91 -6.97
C LEU A 21 -13.36 5.60 -5.53
N HIS A 22 -14.15 6.03 -4.56
CA HIS A 22 -13.98 5.64 -3.16
C HIS A 22 -15.35 5.31 -2.57
N TYR A 23 -15.49 4.08 -2.09
CA TYR A 23 -16.67 3.59 -1.40
C TYR A 23 -16.27 3.05 -0.04
N ASN A 24 -16.72 3.69 1.04
CA ASN A 24 -16.39 3.32 2.40
C ASN A 24 -17.64 3.20 3.26
N THR A 25 -17.81 2.06 3.90
CA THR A 25 -18.92 1.74 4.79
C THR A 25 -18.47 1.34 6.19
N TYR A 26 -17.22 1.62 6.54
CA TYR A 26 -16.73 1.35 7.89
C TYR A 26 -17.58 2.08 8.94
N ASN A 27 -17.95 1.37 9.99
CA ASN A 27 -18.77 1.91 11.07
C ASN A 27 -18.01 2.83 12.05
N LYS A 28 -16.68 2.87 11.94
CA LYS A 28 -15.77 3.73 12.73
C LYS A 28 -14.55 4.08 11.88
N GLY A 29 -13.96 5.25 12.13
CA GLY A 29 -12.74 5.68 11.46
C GLY A 29 -11.52 4.81 11.84
N TYR A 30 -11.42 4.44 13.11
CA TYR A 30 -10.35 3.60 13.63
C TYR A 30 -10.92 2.32 14.23
N PHE A 31 -10.18 1.22 14.08
CA PHE A 31 -10.57 -0.11 14.53
C PHE A 31 -12.04 -0.47 14.18
N PRO A 32 -12.46 -0.34 12.90
CA PRO A 32 -13.82 -0.64 12.51
C PRO A 32 -14.16 -2.10 12.83
N SER A 33 -15.41 -2.36 13.24
CA SER A 33 -15.88 -3.70 13.50
C SER A 33 -16.68 -4.31 12.36
N LYS A 34 -17.09 -3.49 11.38
CA LYS A 34 -17.81 -3.93 10.18
C LYS A 34 -17.67 -2.91 9.06
N GLY A 35 -17.92 -3.37 7.85
CA GLY A 35 -17.95 -2.56 6.65
C GLY A 35 -16.86 -2.92 5.66
N THR A 36 -16.87 -2.21 4.55
CA THR A 36 -15.96 -2.40 3.43
C THR A 36 -15.39 -1.07 3.00
N ASP A 37 -14.13 -1.05 2.65
CA ASP A 37 -13.46 0.05 1.95
C ASP A 37 -13.02 -0.44 0.57
N LEU A 38 -13.47 0.24 -0.47
CA LEU A 38 -13.13 -0.04 -1.86
C LEU A 38 -12.66 1.25 -2.51
N GLN A 39 -11.47 1.21 -3.08
CA GLN A 39 -10.91 2.35 -3.80
C GLN A 39 -10.45 1.91 -5.19
N GLY A 40 -10.64 2.78 -6.16
CA GLY A 40 -10.14 2.63 -7.52
C GLY A 40 -9.62 3.97 -8.00
N ASN A 41 -8.47 3.96 -8.65
CA ASN A 41 -7.88 5.14 -9.26
C ASN A 41 -7.28 4.78 -10.61
N TYR A 42 -7.62 5.54 -11.62
CA TYR A 42 -6.95 5.51 -12.91
C TYR A 42 -6.32 6.87 -13.18
N SER A 43 -5.06 6.90 -13.51
CA SER A 43 -4.30 8.11 -13.84
C SER A 43 -3.59 7.94 -15.17
N LEU A 44 -3.77 8.91 -16.07
CA LEU A 44 -3.04 9.01 -17.33
C LEU A 44 -2.07 10.18 -17.23
N TYR A 45 -0.81 9.94 -17.48
CA TYR A 45 0.27 10.93 -17.45
C TYR A 45 0.75 11.26 -18.85
N THR A 46 0.87 12.54 -19.15
CA THR A 46 1.31 13.07 -20.44
C THR A 46 2.31 14.20 -20.23
N ASP A 47 3.17 14.48 -21.19
CA ASP A 47 4.15 15.58 -21.09
C ASP A 47 3.55 16.95 -21.45
N ASN A 48 2.39 16.99 -22.13
CA ASN A 48 1.59 18.21 -22.32
C ASN A 48 0.11 17.89 -22.56
N LEU A 49 -0.76 18.92 -22.56
CA LEU A 49 -2.21 18.76 -22.66
C LEU A 49 -2.68 18.09 -23.96
N THR A 50 -1.93 18.17 -25.07
CA THR A 50 -2.43 17.80 -26.39
C THR A 50 -1.42 17.07 -27.28
N GLN A 51 -0.14 17.04 -26.93
CA GLN A 51 0.90 16.47 -27.78
C GLN A 51 1.93 15.71 -26.96
N TYR A 52 2.34 14.56 -27.45
CA TYR A 52 3.39 13.72 -26.88
C TYR A 52 4.71 14.04 -27.58
N LYS A 53 5.46 15.01 -27.06
CA LYS A 53 6.81 15.34 -27.54
C LYS A 53 7.80 15.07 -26.43
N GLY A 54 8.55 13.97 -26.54
CA GLY A 54 9.68 13.69 -25.66
C GLY A 54 9.52 12.42 -24.81
N HIS A 55 8.35 12.14 -24.25
CA HIS A 55 8.06 10.92 -23.51
C HIS A 55 6.77 10.26 -23.97
N ALA A 56 6.77 8.92 -24.06
CA ALA A 56 5.55 8.19 -24.28
C ALA A 56 4.60 8.38 -23.09
N PRO A 57 3.28 8.47 -23.31
CA PRO A 57 2.33 8.52 -22.22
C PRO A 57 2.36 7.20 -21.46
N PHE A 58 2.12 7.28 -20.17
CA PHE A 58 1.92 6.10 -19.33
C PHE A 58 0.70 6.28 -18.46
N SER A 59 0.15 5.17 -17.99
CA SER A 59 -0.99 5.20 -17.09
C SER A 59 -0.75 4.30 -15.88
N ALA A 60 -1.45 4.61 -14.80
CA ALA A 60 -1.48 3.82 -13.58
C ALA A 60 -2.92 3.46 -13.25
N LEU A 61 -3.19 2.18 -13.09
CA LEU A 61 -4.44 1.66 -12.55
C LEU A 61 -4.17 1.14 -11.15
N THR A 62 -4.88 1.67 -10.16
CA THR A 62 -4.77 1.26 -8.76
C THR A 62 -6.14 0.81 -8.26
N ALA A 63 -6.19 -0.30 -7.55
CA ALA A 63 -7.39 -0.78 -6.88
C ALA A 63 -7.05 -1.30 -5.49
N SER A 64 -7.93 -1.05 -4.52
CA SER A 64 -7.84 -1.60 -3.19
C SER A 64 -9.21 -2.01 -2.69
N TRP A 65 -9.23 -3.11 -1.96
CA TRP A 65 -10.39 -3.61 -1.25
C TRP A 65 -9.98 -4.13 0.12
N ALA A 66 -10.74 -3.78 1.14
CA ALA A 66 -10.63 -4.36 2.46
C ALA A 66 -12.01 -4.44 3.10
N SER A 67 -12.29 -5.52 3.81
CA SER A 67 -13.57 -5.71 4.50
C SER A 67 -13.35 -6.21 5.91
N VAL A 68 -14.17 -5.75 6.85
CA VAL A 68 -14.10 -6.16 8.25
C VAL A 68 -15.27 -7.09 8.56
N PHE A 69 -14.94 -8.31 8.97
CA PHE A 69 -15.89 -9.33 9.41
C PHE A 69 -15.69 -9.60 10.90
N SER A 70 -16.62 -9.12 11.73
CA SER A 70 -16.64 -9.47 13.15
C SER A 70 -17.18 -10.88 13.33
N VAL A 71 -16.31 -11.80 13.74
CA VAL A 71 -16.67 -13.15 14.11
C VAL A 71 -17.30 -13.17 15.51
N THR A 72 -16.79 -12.32 16.39
CA THR A 72 -17.37 -12.04 17.71
C THR A 72 -17.28 -10.54 18.03
N ASP A 73 -17.85 -10.09 19.13
CA ASP A 73 -17.73 -8.69 19.59
C ASP A 73 -16.28 -8.26 19.86
N ARG A 74 -15.36 -9.20 19.96
CA ARG A 74 -13.95 -8.93 20.28
C ARG A 74 -12.97 -9.40 19.20
N PHE A 75 -13.42 -10.20 18.24
CA PHE A 75 -12.57 -10.82 17.24
C PHE A 75 -13.05 -10.50 15.83
N ALA A 76 -12.16 -9.97 15.02
CA ALA A 76 -12.45 -9.60 13.62
C ALA A 76 -11.39 -10.13 12.66
N LEU A 77 -11.86 -10.55 11.49
CA LEU A 77 -11.05 -10.89 10.32
C LEU A 77 -11.15 -9.75 9.31
N ILE A 78 -10.03 -9.35 8.76
CA ILE A 78 -9.94 -8.23 7.83
C ILE A 78 -9.13 -8.66 6.61
N PRO A 79 -9.74 -9.38 5.64
CA PRO A 79 -9.11 -9.63 4.36
C PRO A 79 -8.94 -8.34 3.57
N SER A 80 -7.90 -8.28 2.77
CA SER A 80 -7.58 -7.16 1.90
C SER A 80 -6.95 -7.61 0.60
N LEU A 81 -7.18 -6.85 -0.46
CA LEU A 81 -6.57 -7.03 -1.76
C LEU A 81 -6.18 -5.64 -2.30
N TYR A 82 -4.92 -5.50 -2.66
CA TYR A 82 -4.38 -4.29 -3.24
C TYR A 82 -3.73 -4.63 -4.58
N GLY A 83 -3.87 -3.75 -5.55
CA GLY A 83 -3.21 -3.91 -6.83
C GLY A 83 -2.87 -2.57 -7.45
N ARG A 84 -1.72 -2.49 -8.12
CA ARG A 84 -1.36 -1.37 -8.95
C ARG A 84 -0.59 -1.84 -10.17
N ILE A 85 -1.02 -1.37 -11.34
CA ILE A 85 -0.48 -1.72 -12.64
C ILE A 85 -0.07 -0.43 -13.34
N LEU A 86 1.15 -0.41 -13.82
CA LEU A 86 1.69 0.64 -14.67
C LEU A 86 1.68 0.16 -16.12
N ILE A 87 1.15 0.98 -17.01
CA ILE A 87 1.02 0.68 -18.44
C ILE A 87 1.74 1.79 -19.20
N GLY A 88 2.80 1.44 -19.89
CA GLY A 88 3.62 2.38 -20.65
C GLY A 88 5.06 1.90 -20.81
N LYS A 89 5.87 2.72 -21.48
CA LYS A 89 7.31 2.50 -21.65
C LYS A 89 8.09 3.61 -20.94
N ASP A 90 9.29 3.28 -20.49
CA ASP A 90 10.22 4.24 -19.88
C ASP A 90 9.59 5.07 -18.74
N ILE A 91 8.83 4.41 -17.87
CA ILE A 91 8.11 5.05 -16.76
C ILE A 91 9.12 5.68 -15.80
N PRO A 92 9.00 7.00 -15.50
CA PRO A 92 9.94 7.67 -14.63
C PRO A 92 9.92 7.08 -13.21
N TYR A 93 11.10 6.95 -12.62
CA TYR A 93 11.33 6.36 -11.30
C TYR A 93 10.37 6.84 -10.19
N PRO A 94 10.00 8.14 -10.08
CA PRO A 94 9.08 8.60 -9.05
C PRO A 94 7.65 8.04 -9.15
N TYR A 95 7.29 7.42 -10.28
CA TYR A 95 5.95 6.85 -10.50
C TYR A 95 5.87 5.34 -10.32
N LEU A 96 7.03 4.69 -10.11
CA LEU A 96 7.09 3.24 -9.91
C LEU A 96 6.33 2.82 -8.66
N ASN A 97 5.92 1.55 -8.63
CA ASN A 97 5.23 0.98 -7.48
C ASN A 97 6.15 0.94 -6.26
N ALA A 98 5.58 1.26 -5.11
CA ALA A 98 6.26 1.15 -3.83
C ALA A 98 5.46 0.26 -2.88
N ILE A 99 6.12 -0.71 -2.24
CA ILE A 99 5.52 -1.56 -1.22
C ILE A 99 6.14 -1.25 0.14
N GLY A 100 5.33 -1.32 1.18
CA GLY A 100 5.77 -1.15 2.56
C GLY A 100 4.83 -0.27 3.40
N GLY A 101 5.02 -0.34 4.71
CA GLY A 101 4.15 0.33 5.68
C GLY A 101 2.81 -0.37 5.87
N ASP A 102 1.99 0.15 6.78
CA ASP A 102 0.74 -0.48 7.21
C ASP A 102 -0.52 0.11 6.53
N ASN A 103 -0.41 1.28 5.91
CA ASN A 103 -1.56 1.99 5.34
C ASN A 103 -1.41 2.24 3.84
N PHE A 104 -2.51 2.10 3.13
CA PHE A 104 -2.59 2.36 1.69
C PHE A 104 -2.42 3.86 1.41
N GLY A 105 -1.51 4.20 0.47
CA GLY A 105 -1.30 5.56 0.01
C GLY A 105 -0.85 6.57 1.08
N HIS A 106 -0.39 6.11 2.25
CA HIS A 106 -0.10 6.98 3.40
C HIS A 106 1.05 7.98 3.14
N TYR A 107 2.15 7.52 2.58
CA TYR A 107 3.30 8.38 2.29
C TYR A 107 3.36 8.82 0.83
N LEU A 108 2.98 7.93 -0.07
CA LEU A 108 3.00 8.15 -1.52
C LEU A 108 1.72 7.59 -2.14
N PRO A 109 1.13 8.25 -3.17
CA PRO A 109 -0.05 7.74 -3.86
C PRO A 109 0.14 6.33 -4.47
N GLN A 110 1.38 5.95 -4.78
CA GLN A 110 1.76 4.65 -5.34
C GLN A 110 2.13 3.61 -4.28
N GLN A 111 2.00 3.93 -3.00
CA GLN A 111 2.31 3.02 -1.90
C GLN A 111 1.24 1.94 -1.75
N LEU A 112 1.67 0.69 -1.71
CA LEU A 112 0.85 -0.47 -1.38
C LEU A 112 1.29 -1.02 -0.01
N PRO A 113 0.39 -1.22 0.93
CA PRO A 113 0.74 -1.66 2.27
C PRO A 113 1.29 -3.09 2.25
N PHE A 114 2.39 -3.30 2.98
CA PHE A 114 3.01 -4.62 3.11
C PHE A 114 3.63 -4.78 4.49
N ALA A 115 3.05 -5.65 5.31
CA ALA A 115 3.53 -5.92 6.66
C ALA A 115 4.94 -6.55 6.63
N GLY A 116 5.82 -6.05 7.49
CA GLY A 116 7.21 -6.51 7.58
C GLY A 116 8.18 -5.79 6.66
N ILE A 117 7.73 -4.84 5.85
CA ILE A 117 8.58 -3.89 5.14
C ILE A 117 8.34 -2.51 5.76
N THR A 118 9.25 -2.05 6.59
CA THR A 118 9.15 -0.75 7.28
C THR A 118 9.55 0.41 6.40
N ASN A 119 10.49 0.21 5.51
CA ASN A 119 10.92 1.19 4.52
C ASN A 119 10.20 0.91 3.20
N LEU A 120 9.85 1.97 2.47
CA LEU A 120 9.27 1.81 1.14
C LEU A 120 10.30 1.22 0.17
N GLU A 121 9.93 0.12 -0.46
CA GLU A 121 10.74 -0.51 -1.50
C GLU A 121 10.07 -0.36 -2.85
N ILE A 122 10.84 0.08 -3.85
CA ILE A 122 10.37 0.15 -5.23
C ILE A 122 10.40 -1.25 -5.85
N VAL A 123 9.33 -1.56 -6.55
CA VAL A 123 9.10 -2.87 -7.17
C VAL A 123 8.65 -2.72 -8.62
N ASP A 124 8.39 -3.86 -9.24
CA ASP A 124 8.04 -4.01 -10.65
C ASP A 124 6.79 -3.22 -11.08
N ASN A 125 6.51 -3.15 -12.37
CA ASN A 125 5.42 -2.35 -12.94
C ASN A 125 4.02 -2.87 -12.56
N SER A 126 3.89 -4.13 -12.20
CA SER A 126 2.63 -4.74 -11.77
C SER A 126 2.80 -5.40 -10.41
N VAL A 127 1.91 -5.07 -9.49
CA VAL A 127 1.92 -5.60 -8.11
C VAL A 127 0.50 -5.92 -7.67
N ILE A 128 0.32 -7.10 -7.11
CA ILE A 128 -0.91 -7.50 -6.41
C ILE A 128 -0.53 -8.01 -5.02
N ILE A 129 -1.21 -7.52 -4.00
CA ILE A 129 -0.99 -7.92 -2.60
C ILE A 129 -2.30 -8.44 -2.02
N ALA A 130 -2.29 -9.69 -1.57
CA ALA A 130 -3.36 -10.24 -0.76
C ALA A 130 -2.94 -10.25 0.70
N GLY A 131 -3.82 -9.81 1.59
CA GLY A 131 -3.56 -9.70 3.02
C GLY A 131 -4.72 -10.21 3.86
N LEU A 132 -4.38 -10.65 5.06
CA LEU A 132 -5.35 -10.98 6.11
C LEU A 132 -4.84 -10.39 7.43
N LYS A 133 -5.66 -9.54 8.05
CA LYS A 133 -5.45 -9.08 9.43
C LYS A 133 -6.43 -9.81 10.35
N VAL A 134 -5.91 -10.33 11.43
CA VAL A 134 -6.68 -10.94 12.52
C VAL A 134 -6.56 -10.02 13.72
N ARG A 135 -7.66 -9.43 14.15
CA ARG A 135 -7.66 -8.45 15.24
C ARG A 135 -8.48 -8.93 16.41
N GLN A 136 -7.87 -8.93 17.59
CA GLN A 136 -8.49 -9.28 18.86
C GLN A 136 -8.52 -8.06 19.78
N ARG A 137 -9.70 -7.68 20.26
CA ARG A 137 -9.84 -6.73 21.39
C ARG A 137 -9.58 -7.46 22.70
N ILE A 138 -8.50 -7.10 23.40
CA ILE A 138 -8.07 -7.76 24.64
C ILE A 138 -8.64 -7.12 25.90
N GLY A 139 -9.21 -5.92 25.81
CA GLY A 139 -9.91 -5.26 26.91
C GLY A 139 -10.07 -3.76 26.64
N GLY A 140 -11.22 -3.19 27.03
CA GLY A 140 -11.52 -1.77 26.85
C GLY A 140 -11.27 -1.31 25.40
N LYS A 141 -10.27 -0.46 25.22
CA LYS A 141 -9.85 0.13 23.95
C LYS A 141 -8.53 -0.47 23.39
N ASN A 142 -8.12 -1.64 23.87
CA ASN A 142 -6.84 -2.29 23.53
C ASN A 142 -7.08 -3.41 22.50
N TYR A 143 -6.21 -3.46 21.50
CA TYR A 143 -6.27 -4.41 20.39
C TYR A 143 -4.91 -5.05 20.15
N VAL A 144 -4.92 -6.34 19.82
CA VAL A 144 -3.78 -7.05 19.23
C VAL A 144 -4.15 -7.44 17.83
N THR A 145 -3.23 -7.22 16.89
CA THR A 145 -3.44 -7.50 15.46
C THR A 145 -2.30 -8.36 14.94
N LEU A 146 -2.65 -9.48 14.32
CA LEU A 146 -1.73 -10.30 13.53
C LEU A 146 -2.04 -10.04 12.06
N THR A 147 -1.03 -9.68 11.27
CA THR A 147 -1.17 -9.45 9.83
C THR A 147 -0.28 -10.42 9.07
N GLY A 148 -0.82 -11.04 8.04
CA GLY A 148 -0.08 -11.80 7.04
C GLY A 148 -0.42 -11.32 5.65
N ASN A 149 0.56 -11.23 4.76
CA ASN A 149 0.35 -10.84 3.36
C ASN A 149 1.32 -11.51 2.41
N VAL A 150 0.88 -11.60 1.17
CA VAL A 150 1.65 -12.13 0.04
C VAL A 150 1.53 -11.15 -1.12
N ALA A 151 2.64 -10.77 -1.70
CA ALA A 151 2.72 -9.96 -2.91
C ALA A 151 3.18 -10.81 -4.09
N LEU A 152 2.49 -10.66 -5.21
CA LEU A 152 2.93 -11.08 -6.53
C LEU A 152 3.34 -9.83 -7.31
N ARG A 153 4.45 -9.88 -8.01
CA ARG A 153 5.03 -8.75 -8.73
C ARG A 153 5.72 -9.20 -10.00
N GLU A 154 5.51 -8.48 -11.07
CA GLU A 154 6.14 -8.67 -12.37
C GLU A 154 6.07 -7.37 -13.20
N ASP A 155 6.95 -7.25 -14.17
CA ASP A 155 6.89 -6.13 -15.11
C ASP A 155 5.69 -6.25 -16.07
N ASN A 156 5.34 -7.47 -16.46
CA ASN A 156 4.17 -7.74 -17.29
C ASN A 156 3.03 -8.30 -16.43
N PHE A 157 1.89 -7.62 -16.43
CA PHE A 157 0.71 -8.04 -15.66
C PHE A 157 0.24 -9.46 -15.98
N PHE A 158 0.32 -9.89 -17.25
CA PHE A 158 -0.13 -11.23 -17.64
C PHE A 158 0.73 -12.36 -17.07
N ASP A 159 1.96 -12.05 -16.69
CA ASP A 159 2.90 -13.00 -16.11
C ASP A 159 2.93 -12.97 -14.57
N ILE A 160 2.11 -12.14 -13.95
CA ILE A 160 2.13 -11.86 -12.51
C ILE A 160 1.94 -13.12 -11.64
N LEU A 161 1.16 -14.09 -12.12
CA LEU A 161 0.94 -15.36 -11.42
C LEU A 161 2.16 -16.30 -11.48
N SER A 162 3.12 -16.04 -12.39
CA SER A 162 4.36 -16.81 -12.52
C SER A 162 5.50 -16.19 -11.71
N GLY A 163 5.31 -14.99 -11.18
CA GLY A 163 6.27 -14.25 -10.40
C GLY A 163 6.59 -14.92 -9.05
N LYS A 164 7.78 -14.65 -8.53
CA LYS A 164 8.17 -15.16 -7.20
C LYS A 164 7.40 -14.41 -6.12
N PRO A 165 6.63 -15.11 -5.27
CA PRO A 165 5.88 -14.45 -4.22
C PRO A 165 6.82 -13.88 -3.16
N VAL A 166 6.49 -12.69 -2.67
CA VAL A 166 7.06 -12.10 -1.46
C VAL A 166 6.02 -12.24 -0.36
N TRP A 167 6.41 -12.76 0.79
CA TRP A 167 5.53 -12.89 1.94
C TRP A 167 6.05 -12.11 3.13
N GLY A 168 5.14 -11.66 3.96
CA GLY A 168 5.46 -10.92 5.17
C GLY A 168 4.36 -11.03 6.20
N GLY A 169 4.69 -10.63 7.41
CA GLY A 169 3.74 -10.60 8.50
C GLY A 169 4.18 -9.66 9.61
N SER A 170 3.22 -9.24 10.42
CA SER A 170 3.47 -8.39 11.58
C SER A 170 2.57 -8.75 12.74
N LEU A 171 3.07 -8.50 13.95
CA LEU A 171 2.30 -8.53 15.19
C LEU A 171 2.27 -7.11 15.75
N GLY A 172 1.08 -6.59 15.95
CA GLY A 172 0.86 -5.22 16.41
C GLY A 172 0.00 -5.16 17.66
N TYR A 173 0.22 -4.10 18.41
CA TYR A 173 -0.65 -3.65 19.51
C TYR A 173 -1.20 -2.29 19.17
N GLY A 174 -2.49 -2.09 19.40
CA GLY A 174 -3.20 -0.83 19.15
C GLY A 174 -4.02 -0.38 20.36
N TYR A 175 -4.07 0.93 20.56
CA TYR A 175 -4.92 1.57 21.54
C TYR A 175 -5.77 2.65 20.91
N ASP A 176 -7.09 2.57 21.08
CA ASP A 176 -8.05 3.55 20.58
C ASP A 176 -8.14 4.72 21.58
N SER A 177 -7.26 5.71 21.42
CA SER A 177 -7.17 6.86 22.32
C SER A 177 -8.15 7.97 21.91
N LEU A 178 -8.32 8.97 22.79
CA LEU A 178 -9.10 10.18 22.48
C LEU A 178 -8.45 11.05 21.39
N PHE A 179 -7.15 10.88 21.19
CA PHE A 179 -6.34 11.64 20.22
C PHE A 179 -6.03 10.85 18.94
N GLY A 180 -6.77 9.76 18.68
CA GLY A 180 -6.56 8.86 17.56
C GLY A 180 -5.89 7.54 17.93
N PRO A 181 -5.64 6.65 16.97
CA PRO A 181 -5.04 5.36 17.22
C PRO A 181 -3.58 5.51 17.62
N LEU A 182 -3.18 4.75 18.61
CA LEU A 182 -1.77 4.54 18.96
C LEU A 182 -1.46 3.10 18.59
N GLU A 183 -0.52 2.88 17.71
CA GLU A 183 -0.20 1.55 17.21
C GLU A 183 1.32 1.32 17.23
N ALA A 184 1.71 0.13 17.62
CA ALA A 184 3.08 -0.33 17.52
C ALA A 184 3.10 -1.75 16.96
N SER A 185 3.97 -2.03 16.03
CA SER A 185 4.07 -3.35 15.40
C SER A 185 5.51 -3.77 15.15
N PHE A 186 5.73 -5.08 15.19
CA PHE A 186 6.94 -5.74 14.73
C PHE A 186 6.58 -6.58 13.51
N GLY A 187 7.37 -6.49 12.47
CA GLY A 187 7.12 -7.23 11.25
C GLY A 187 8.38 -7.82 10.64
N TYR A 188 8.18 -8.88 9.87
CA TYR A 188 9.21 -9.56 9.10
C TYR A 188 8.71 -9.83 7.68
N SER A 189 9.60 -9.71 6.70
CA SER A 189 9.31 -10.13 5.33
C SER A 189 10.43 -10.95 4.73
N SER A 190 10.06 -11.84 3.82
CA SER A 190 11.01 -12.66 3.06
C SER A 190 11.92 -11.85 2.12
N ARG A 191 11.59 -10.57 1.91
CA ARG A 191 12.35 -9.65 1.07
C ARG A 191 13.37 -8.85 1.87
N ALA A 192 12.96 -8.24 2.97
CA ALA A 192 13.83 -7.43 3.81
C ALA A 192 14.83 -8.30 4.61
N HIS A 193 14.46 -9.55 4.91
CA HIS A 193 15.24 -10.48 5.76
C HIS A 193 15.63 -9.88 7.12
N ASP A 194 14.87 -8.90 7.59
CA ASP A 194 15.10 -8.20 8.85
C ASP A 194 13.77 -7.99 9.58
N VAL A 195 13.85 -7.77 10.89
CA VAL A 195 12.69 -7.46 11.74
C VAL A 195 12.58 -5.95 11.82
N GLY A 196 11.49 -5.42 11.27
CA GLY A 196 11.16 -4.01 11.36
C GLY A 196 10.28 -3.70 12.57
N PHE A 197 10.44 -2.50 13.12
CA PHE A 197 9.57 -1.94 14.15
C PHE A 197 8.90 -0.69 13.62
N TYR A 198 7.58 -0.58 13.80
CA TYR A 198 6.78 0.55 13.35
C TYR A 198 5.94 1.10 14.50
N VAL A 199 5.87 2.41 14.61
CA VAL A 199 5.01 3.12 15.57
C VAL A 199 4.21 4.18 14.83
N ASN A 200 2.90 4.16 15.03
CA ASN A 200 1.98 5.19 14.55
C ASN A 200 1.30 5.86 15.75
N LEU A 201 1.37 7.18 15.81
CA LEU A 201 0.83 7.98 16.89
C LEU A 201 -0.15 9.02 16.31
N GLY A 202 -1.45 8.82 16.55
CA GLY A 202 -2.45 9.83 16.26
C GLY A 202 -3.15 9.70 14.91
N TYR A 203 -3.73 10.81 14.46
CA TYR A 203 -4.56 10.86 13.26
C TYR A 203 -3.73 10.69 11.99
N VAL A 204 -4.28 9.93 11.05
CA VAL A 204 -3.87 9.94 9.65
C VAL A 204 -4.73 11.00 8.97
N PHE A 205 -4.12 12.07 8.51
CA PHE A 205 -4.76 13.14 7.74
C PHE A 205 -4.80 12.80 6.26
#